data_d4f7baf13e2dc4a99a6c8378aeb6dff2
#
_entry.id   d4f7baf13e2dc4a99a6c8378aeb6dff2
#
_cell.length_a   1.000
_cell.length_b   1.000
_cell.length_c   1.000
_cell.angle_alpha   90.00
_cell.angle_beta   90.00
_cell.angle_gamma   90.00
#
_symmetry.space_group_name_H-M   'P 1'
#
loop_
_entity.id
_entity.type
_entity.pdbx_description
1 polymer ?
#
loop_
_entity_poly.entity_id
_entity_poly.type
_entity_poly.pdbx_seq_one_letter_code
_entity_poly.pdbx_strand_id
1 'polypeptide(L)'
;MNDLSIPVDDVAGDVSRIGAVLGIAGVGLEGGGVWAGQAHYLVADGDAAVVALEAAGISATSAPALVVPLRADVPGEMGRMMSVLHDAGIRVDAQYSDHDNRKVFVVDDIERARTLLG
;
A
#
# COMPACT_ATOMS: atom_id res chain seq x y z
N MET A 1 0.55 -3.89 -9.06
CA MET A 1 0.85 -3.77 -7.62
C MET A 1 -0.42 -3.77 -6.81
N ASN A 2 -0.35 -4.33 -5.64
CA ASN A 2 -1.46 -4.40 -4.71
C ASN A 2 -1.04 -3.89 -3.34
N ASP A 3 -1.98 -3.29 -2.63
CA ASP A 3 -1.85 -2.95 -1.22
C ASP A 3 -2.49 -4.05 -0.38
N LEU A 4 -1.73 -4.59 0.57
CA LEU A 4 -2.27 -5.47 1.60
C LEU A 4 -2.66 -4.64 2.81
N SER A 5 -3.88 -4.79 3.29
CA SER A 5 -4.35 -4.19 4.54
C SER A 5 -4.56 -5.28 5.57
N ILE A 6 -3.87 -5.18 6.71
CA ILE A 6 -3.83 -6.22 7.72
C ILE A 6 -4.02 -5.58 9.10
N PRO A 7 -5.07 -5.95 9.86
CA PRO A 7 -5.21 -5.48 11.25
C PRO A 7 -4.07 -5.99 12.11
N VAL A 8 -3.47 -5.13 12.90
CA VAL A 8 -2.40 -5.49 13.85
C VAL A 8 -2.72 -4.93 15.23
N ASP A 9 -2.30 -5.63 16.26
CA ASP A 9 -2.47 -5.26 17.66
C ASP A 9 -1.11 -5.11 18.35
N ASP A 10 -0.34 -6.19 18.44
CA ASP A 10 1.07 -6.15 18.84
C ASP A 10 1.92 -5.90 17.59
N VAL A 11 2.29 -4.66 17.35
CA VAL A 11 2.92 -4.24 16.10
C VAL A 11 4.18 -5.06 15.79
N ALA A 12 5.12 -5.14 16.71
CA ALA A 12 6.38 -5.85 16.48
C ALA A 12 6.15 -7.35 16.27
N GLY A 13 5.30 -7.97 17.09
CA GLY A 13 5.00 -9.39 16.99
C GLY A 13 4.22 -9.73 15.72
N ASP A 14 3.19 -8.97 15.42
CA ASP A 14 2.34 -9.21 14.25
C ASP A 14 3.10 -8.95 12.95
N VAL A 15 3.86 -7.87 12.86
CA VAL A 15 4.66 -7.56 11.66
C VAL A 15 5.77 -8.59 11.46
N SER A 16 6.41 -9.05 12.54
CA SER A 16 7.40 -10.14 12.47
C SER A 16 6.78 -11.41 11.85
N ARG A 17 5.57 -11.76 12.29
CA ARG A 17 4.87 -12.93 11.79
C ARG A 17 4.43 -12.75 10.33
N ILE A 18 3.89 -11.59 9.97
CA ILE A 18 3.54 -11.24 8.59
C ILE A 18 4.76 -11.39 7.67
N GLY A 19 5.87 -10.79 8.08
CA GLY A 19 7.12 -10.84 7.31
C GLY A 19 7.66 -12.25 7.13
N ALA A 20 7.59 -13.09 8.18
CA ALA A 20 8.01 -14.47 8.10
C ALA A 20 7.15 -15.30 7.13
N VAL A 21 5.82 -15.15 7.22
CA VAL A 21 4.88 -15.88 6.36
C VAL A 21 5.07 -15.47 4.89
N LEU A 22 5.13 -14.18 4.61
CA LEU A 22 5.31 -13.69 3.24
C LEU A 22 6.70 -14.02 2.69
N GLY A 23 7.74 -13.97 3.54
CA GLY A 23 9.10 -14.34 3.13
C GLY A 23 9.20 -15.79 2.70
N ILE A 24 8.57 -16.70 3.44
CA ILE A 24 8.53 -18.15 3.08
C ILE A 24 7.75 -18.34 1.77
N ALA A 25 6.69 -17.58 1.56
CA ALA A 25 5.89 -17.64 0.34
C ALA A 25 6.57 -16.97 -0.87
N GLY A 26 7.72 -16.35 -0.68
CA GLY A 26 8.43 -15.64 -1.75
C GLY A 26 7.81 -14.31 -2.13
N VAL A 27 7.00 -13.71 -1.25
CA VAL A 27 6.36 -12.43 -1.49
C VAL A 27 7.20 -11.32 -0.87
N GLY A 28 7.76 -10.45 -1.71
CA GLY A 28 8.54 -9.30 -1.27
C GLY A 28 7.65 -8.14 -0.86
N LEU A 29 8.02 -7.45 0.21
CA LEU A 29 7.38 -6.20 0.62
C LEU A 29 8.12 -5.04 -0.05
N GLU A 30 7.41 -4.32 -0.91
CA GLU A 30 7.97 -3.22 -1.73
C GLU A 30 7.84 -1.86 -1.05
N GLY A 31 7.09 -1.77 0.01
CA GLY A 31 6.87 -0.54 0.77
C GLY A 31 5.74 -0.71 1.77
N GLY A 32 5.51 0.32 2.56
CA GLY A 32 4.40 0.35 3.50
C GLY A 32 4.81 0.68 4.92
N GLY A 33 3.93 0.37 5.84
CA GLY A 33 4.13 0.60 7.26
C GLY A 33 2.87 0.30 8.08
N VAL A 34 2.89 0.72 9.34
CA VAL A 34 1.78 0.49 10.27
C VAL A 34 1.31 1.82 10.82
N TRP A 35 -0.01 2.06 10.77
CA TRP A 35 -0.65 3.25 11.31
C TRP A 35 -1.96 2.88 11.98
N ALA A 36 -2.15 3.34 13.21
CA ALA A 36 -3.43 3.22 13.92
C ALA A 36 -4.01 1.80 13.90
N GLY A 37 -3.19 0.79 14.15
CA GLY A 37 -3.64 -0.60 14.20
C GLY A 37 -3.85 -1.27 12.84
N GLN A 38 -3.45 -0.63 11.74
CA GLN A 38 -3.50 -1.18 10.40
C GLN A 38 -2.12 -1.21 9.76
N ALA A 39 -1.70 -2.37 9.29
CA ALA A 39 -0.52 -2.51 8.43
C ALA A 39 -0.96 -2.39 6.97
N HIS A 40 -0.19 -1.62 6.20
CA HIS A 40 -0.33 -1.53 4.76
C HIS A 40 1.01 -1.89 4.13
N TYR A 41 1.01 -2.90 3.25
CA TYR A 41 2.23 -3.31 2.55
C TYR A 41 1.97 -3.47 1.05
N LEU A 42 2.89 -2.92 0.27
CA LEU A 42 2.85 -3.03 -1.19
C LEU A 42 3.48 -4.34 -1.63
N VAL A 43 2.78 -5.10 -2.45
CA VAL A 43 3.25 -6.37 -3.00
C VAL A 43 2.92 -6.46 -4.49
N ALA A 44 3.66 -7.28 -5.23
CA ALA A 44 3.41 -7.50 -6.65
C ALA A 44 2.17 -8.36 -6.90
N ASP A 45 1.96 -9.40 -6.09
CA ASP A 45 0.85 -10.34 -6.21
C ASP A 45 0.05 -10.38 -4.91
N GLY A 46 -1.03 -9.60 -4.87
CA GLY A 46 -1.88 -9.50 -3.69
C GLY A 46 -2.63 -10.78 -3.40
N ASP A 47 -3.09 -11.50 -4.41
CA ASP A 47 -3.83 -12.75 -4.22
C ASP A 47 -2.96 -13.83 -3.58
N ALA A 48 -1.74 -14.00 -4.06
CA ALA A 48 -0.78 -14.94 -3.49
C ALA A 48 -0.45 -14.58 -2.03
N ALA A 49 -0.29 -13.29 -1.74
CA ALA A 49 -0.03 -12.82 -0.38
C ALA A 49 -1.20 -13.11 0.56
N VAL A 50 -2.42 -12.85 0.14
CA VAL A 50 -3.63 -13.11 0.95
C VAL A 50 -3.76 -14.61 1.22
N VAL A 51 -3.57 -15.45 0.22
CA VAL A 51 -3.62 -16.92 0.39
C VAL A 51 -2.60 -17.37 1.43
N ALA A 52 -1.36 -16.89 1.34
CA ALA A 52 -0.31 -17.26 2.30
C ALA A 52 -0.63 -16.81 3.72
N LEU A 53 -1.11 -15.59 3.89
CA LEU A 53 -1.45 -15.03 5.20
C LEU A 53 -2.65 -15.74 5.82
N GLU A 54 -3.70 -15.99 5.05
CA GLU A 54 -4.90 -16.67 5.55
C GLU A 54 -4.60 -18.12 5.93
N ALA A 55 -3.74 -18.82 5.19
CA ALA A 55 -3.29 -20.16 5.56
C ALA A 55 -2.56 -20.18 6.90
N ALA A 56 -1.96 -19.07 7.31
CA ALA A 56 -1.32 -18.90 8.62
C ALA A 56 -2.25 -18.29 9.69
N GLY A 57 -3.53 -18.13 9.38
CA GLY A 57 -4.53 -17.56 10.30
C GLY A 57 -4.47 -16.05 10.44
N ILE A 58 -3.88 -15.35 9.47
CA ILE A 58 -3.78 -13.89 9.46
C ILE A 58 -4.77 -13.34 8.45
N SER A 59 -5.75 -12.56 8.92
CA SER A 59 -6.71 -11.87 8.05
C SER A 59 -6.04 -10.75 7.27
N ALA A 60 -6.22 -10.75 5.95
CA ALA A 60 -5.68 -9.72 5.08
C ALA A 60 -6.64 -9.44 3.94
N THR A 61 -6.67 -8.20 3.48
CA THR A 61 -7.37 -7.79 2.27
C THR A 61 -6.38 -7.22 1.28
N SER A 62 -6.67 -7.37 -0.01
CA SER A 62 -5.84 -6.85 -1.09
C SER A 62 -6.67 -5.88 -1.94
N ALA A 63 -6.04 -4.77 -2.32
CA ALA A 63 -6.65 -3.79 -3.22
C ALA A 63 -5.63 -3.34 -4.27
N PRO A 64 -6.07 -2.97 -5.48
CA PRO A 64 -5.17 -2.37 -6.45
C PRO A 64 -4.52 -1.11 -5.90
N ALA A 65 -3.23 -0.94 -6.15
CA ALA A 65 -2.47 0.23 -5.73
C ALA A 65 -1.90 0.95 -6.94
N LEU A 66 -2.04 2.26 -6.95
CA LEU A 66 -1.42 3.13 -7.94
C LEU A 66 -0.06 3.58 -7.43
N VAL A 67 0.99 3.31 -8.19
CA VAL A 67 2.36 3.70 -7.85
C VAL A 67 2.82 4.74 -8.86
N VAL A 68 3.15 5.93 -8.39
CA VAL A 68 3.56 7.04 -9.25
C VAL A 68 4.88 7.63 -8.79
N PRO A 69 5.75 8.04 -9.73
CA PRO A 69 6.99 8.72 -9.38
C PRO A 69 6.72 10.01 -8.59
N LEU A 70 7.58 10.30 -7.62
CA LEU A 70 7.55 11.55 -6.88
C LEU A 70 8.79 12.37 -7.21
N ARG A 71 8.59 13.64 -7.51
CA ARG A 71 9.68 14.61 -7.64
C ARG A 71 10.07 15.08 -6.23
N ALA A 72 10.87 14.27 -5.53
CA ALA A 72 11.18 14.45 -4.13
C ALA A 72 11.96 15.74 -3.85
N ASP A 73 12.63 16.29 -4.86
CA ASP A 73 13.36 17.55 -4.80
C ASP A 73 12.47 18.80 -4.94
N VAL A 74 11.17 18.61 -5.21
CA VAL A 74 10.23 19.72 -5.38
C VAL A 74 9.35 19.83 -4.13
N PRO A 75 9.54 20.85 -3.29
CA PRO A 75 8.67 21.07 -2.15
C PRO A 75 7.21 21.24 -2.58
N GLY A 76 6.30 20.62 -1.83
CA GLY A 76 4.86 20.69 -2.11
C GLY A 76 4.32 19.69 -3.12
N GLU A 77 5.15 18.81 -3.67
CA GLU A 77 4.73 17.85 -4.69
C GLU A 77 3.63 16.91 -4.17
N MET A 78 3.76 16.40 -2.94
CA MET A 78 2.71 15.56 -2.35
C MET A 78 1.38 16.32 -2.21
N GLY A 79 1.45 17.56 -1.76
CA GLY A 79 0.25 18.41 -1.66
C GLY A 79 -0.41 18.63 -3.01
N ARG A 80 0.38 18.82 -4.06
CA ARG A 80 -0.13 18.95 -5.43
C ARG A 80 -0.86 17.69 -5.87
N MET A 81 -0.28 16.52 -5.67
CA MET A 81 -0.90 15.24 -6.04
C MET A 81 -2.21 15.04 -5.29
N MET A 82 -2.23 15.31 -3.98
CA MET A 82 -3.45 15.17 -3.18
C MET A 82 -4.53 16.16 -3.62
N SER A 83 -4.16 17.40 -3.97
CA SER A 83 -5.12 18.38 -4.49
C SER A 83 -5.75 17.94 -5.80
N VAL A 84 -4.95 17.36 -6.69
CA VAL A 84 -5.47 16.82 -7.97
C VAL A 84 -6.54 15.75 -7.72
N LEU A 85 -6.28 14.82 -6.78
CA LEU A 85 -7.23 13.77 -6.44
C LEU A 85 -8.47 14.34 -5.76
N HIS A 86 -8.28 15.26 -4.81
CA HIS A 86 -9.37 15.89 -4.07
C HIS A 86 -10.32 16.66 -5.01
N ASP A 87 -9.76 17.47 -5.91
CA ASP A 87 -10.55 18.27 -6.85
C ASP A 87 -11.33 17.40 -7.84
N ALA A 88 -10.85 16.21 -8.11
CA ALA A 88 -11.53 15.22 -8.95
C ALA A 88 -12.56 14.38 -8.20
N GLY A 89 -12.73 14.58 -6.88
CA GLY A 89 -13.65 13.82 -6.05
C GLY A 89 -13.20 12.38 -5.77
N ILE A 90 -11.92 12.09 -5.91
CA ILE A 90 -11.37 10.76 -5.66
C ILE A 90 -11.04 10.62 -4.17
N ARG A 91 -11.58 9.57 -3.53
CA ARG A 91 -11.26 9.25 -2.13
C ARG A 91 -9.94 8.49 -2.07
N VAL A 92 -9.05 8.94 -1.18
CA VAL A 92 -7.79 8.25 -0.88
C VAL A 92 -7.96 7.47 0.41
N ASP A 93 -7.84 6.15 0.34
CA ASP A 93 -7.97 5.26 1.50
C ASP A 93 -6.62 5.02 2.19
N ALA A 94 -5.53 5.01 1.44
CA ALA A 94 -4.17 4.90 1.97
C ALA A 94 -3.18 5.59 1.04
N GLN A 95 -2.12 6.14 1.63
CA GLN A 95 -1.02 6.77 0.91
C GLN A 95 0.27 6.53 1.67
N TYR A 96 1.30 6.10 0.98
CA TYR A 96 2.64 5.88 1.56
C TYR A 96 3.68 5.88 0.44
N SER A 97 4.94 5.60 0.80
CA SER A 97 6.04 5.49 -0.15
C SER A 97 6.49 4.04 -0.30
N ASP A 98 6.99 3.70 -1.47
CA ASP A 98 7.67 2.43 -1.70
C ASP A 98 9.19 2.56 -1.47
N HIS A 99 9.93 1.46 -1.67
CA HIS A 99 11.38 1.44 -1.47
C HIS A 99 12.16 2.28 -2.49
N ASP A 100 11.55 2.60 -3.62
CA ASP A 100 12.14 3.44 -4.67
C ASP A 100 11.69 4.90 -4.57
N ASN A 101 11.14 5.28 -3.42
CA ASN A 101 10.62 6.63 -3.16
C ASN A 101 9.52 7.07 -4.13
N ARG A 102 8.78 6.11 -4.68
CA ARG A 102 7.56 6.39 -5.43
C ARG A 102 6.39 6.49 -4.46
N LYS A 103 5.35 7.20 -4.85
CA LYS A 103 4.14 7.33 -4.04
C LYS A 103 3.13 6.26 -4.39
N VAL A 104 2.56 5.67 -3.36
CA VAL A 104 1.55 4.61 -3.45
C VAL A 104 0.23 5.19 -2.98
N PHE A 105 -0.80 5.05 -3.81
CA PHE A 105 -2.16 5.49 -3.51
C PHE A 105 -3.13 4.33 -3.63
N VAL A 106 -3.94 4.13 -2.60
CA VAL A 106 -5.10 3.25 -2.64
C VAL A 106 -6.32 4.17 -2.70
N VAL A 107 -7.05 4.11 -3.80
CA VAL A 107 -8.13 5.05 -4.12
C VAL A 107 -9.37 4.32 -4.56
N ASP A 108 -10.52 4.99 -4.52
CA ASP A 108 -11.80 4.41 -4.95
C ASP A 108 -11.97 4.38 -6.49
N ASP A 109 -11.20 5.18 -7.22
CA ASP A 109 -11.22 5.20 -8.69
C ASP A 109 -9.78 5.24 -9.24
N ILE A 110 -9.17 4.06 -9.32
CA ILE A 110 -7.76 3.94 -9.69
C ILE A 110 -7.50 4.34 -11.15
N GLU A 111 -8.42 4.05 -12.05
CA GLU A 111 -8.22 4.39 -13.48
C GLU A 111 -8.23 5.90 -13.69
N ARG A 112 -9.15 6.60 -13.03
CA ARG A 112 -9.18 8.06 -13.10
C ARG A 112 -7.96 8.69 -12.43
N ALA A 113 -7.56 8.16 -11.28
CA ALA A 113 -6.35 8.62 -10.60
C ALA A 113 -5.10 8.43 -11.46
N ARG A 114 -5.00 7.29 -12.13
CA ARG A 114 -3.88 7.01 -13.04
C ARG A 114 -3.83 8.02 -14.19
N THR A 115 -4.97 8.35 -14.78
CA THR A 115 -5.07 9.34 -15.84
C THR A 115 -4.62 10.73 -15.37
N LEU A 116 -4.99 11.10 -14.14
CA LEU A 116 -4.70 12.43 -13.60
C LEU A 116 -3.26 12.58 -13.10
N LEU A 117 -2.68 11.55 -12.53
CA LEU A 117 -1.34 11.59 -11.92
C LEU A 117 -0.25 10.96 -12.77
N GLY A 118 -0.63 10.00 -13.55
CA GLY A 118 0.28 9.22 -14.34
C GLY A 118 0.69 9.81 -15.62
#